data_2dbf7de547623201544d4c7cdaf48c87
#
_entry.id   2dbf7de547623201544d4c7cdaf48c87
#
_cell.length_a   1.000
_cell.length_b   1.000
_cell.length_c   1.000
_cell.angle_alpha   90.00
_cell.angle_beta   90.00
_cell.angle_gamma   90.00
#
_symmetry.space_group_name_H-M   'P 1'
#
loop_
_entity.id
_entity.type
_entity.pdbx_description
1 polymer ?
#
loop_
_entity_poly.entity_id
_entity_poly.type
_entity_poly.pdbx_seq_one_letter_code
_entity_poly.pdbx_strand_id
1 'polypeptide(L)'
;QVVNWDPVDQTVLANEQVIDGKGWRTGATVEKREIPGYYLKITDYAQELLGHVQDGLPGWPERVKLMQENWIGKSEGVRFAFTHDIQDSQGQLIGDGRMYVFTTRPDTIMGVTFCAIAPEHPLAVHAAQSNLKLAAFIEECKAGGTTEAELAVKEKLGMPTGLQVTHPLTGRLVDVWVGNYVLMGYGDGAVMGVPAHDERDFAFAKKYNFPIHDVVHVDGLTYDHAQWQDWYGDKQRGITVNSDVFSGLNYKEAVDAVAKALAAKGLG
;
A
#
# COMPACT_ATOMS: atom_id res chain seq x y z
N GLN A 1 -1.71 16.35 13.18
CA GLN A 1 -1.71 14.90 13.05
C GLN A 1 -2.89 14.31 13.81
N VAL A 2 -3.50 13.26 13.25
CA VAL A 2 -4.58 12.52 13.92
C VAL A 2 -3.97 11.66 15.02
N VAL A 3 -4.53 11.78 16.23
CA VAL A 3 -4.09 11.01 17.41
C VAL A 3 -5.28 10.28 18.05
N ASN A 4 -4.98 9.27 18.87
CA ASN A 4 -5.98 8.66 19.74
C ASN A 4 -6.25 9.60 20.92
N TRP A 5 -7.51 9.95 21.13
CA TRP A 5 -7.94 10.85 22.18
C TRP A 5 -8.89 10.15 23.13
N ASP A 6 -8.58 10.21 24.42
CA ASP A 6 -9.50 9.78 25.46
C ASP A 6 -10.35 11.00 25.90
N PRO A 7 -11.68 10.98 25.65
CA PRO A 7 -12.54 12.13 25.96
C PRO A 7 -12.78 12.32 27.46
N VAL A 8 -12.56 11.29 28.28
CA VAL A 8 -12.73 11.35 29.73
C VAL A 8 -11.48 11.90 30.42
N ASP A 9 -10.32 11.32 30.13
CA ASP A 9 -9.03 11.81 30.64
C ASP A 9 -8.54 13.07 29.92
N GLN A 10 -9.14 13.43 28.78
CA GLN A 10 -8.75 14.56 27.93
C GLN A 10 -7.25 14.50 27.56
N THR A 11 -6.76 13.31 27.20
CA THR A 11 -5.36 13.09 26.90
C THR A 11 -5.17 12.30 25.61
N VAL A 12 -3.99 12.47 25.00
CA VAL A 12 -3.55 11.66 23.86
C VAL A 12 -3.08 10.31 24.36
N LEU A 13 -3.49 9.24 23.68
CA LEU A 13 -3.09 7.88 23.98
C LEU A 13 -2.14 7.35 22.88
N ALA A 14 -1.07 6.68 23.31
CA ALA A 14 -0.28 5.83 22.41
C ALA A 14 -1.13 4.63 21.94
N ASN A 15 -0.74 4.00 20.83
CA ASN A 15 -1.51 2.88 20.29
C ASN A 15 -1.63 1.72 21.28
N GLU A 16 -0.57 1.45 22.06
CA GLU A 16 -0.52 0.39 23.10
C GLU A 16 -1.44 0.68 24.28
N GLN A 17 -1.92 1.91 24.41
CA GLN A 17 -2.86 2.36 25.44
C GLN A 17 -4.32 2.27 25.00
N VAL A 18 -4.55 1.83 23.76
CA VAL A 18 -5.89 1.57 23.23
C VAL A 18 -6.13 0.07 23.16
N ILE A 19 -7.07 -0.42 23.96
CA ILE A 19 -7.42 -1.84 24.06
C ILE A 19 -8.88 -1.98 23.59
N ASP A 20 -9.11 -2.76 22.55
CA ASP A 20 -10.44 -2.95 21.95
C ASP A 20 -11.19 -1.64 21.66
N GLY A 21 -10.46 -0.62 21.15
CA GLY A 21 -11.00 0.69 20.85
C GLY A 21 -11.30 1.57 22.07
N LYS A 22 -10.84 1.19 23.24
CA LYS A 22 -11.06 1.89 24.53
C LYS A 22 -9.75 2.31 25.17
N GLY A 23 -9.76 3.44 25.85
CA GLY A 23 -8.63 3.89 26.64
C GLY A 23 -8.33 2.93 27.80
N TRP A 24 -7.08 2.49 27.93
CA TRP A 24 -6.63 1.49 28.91
C TRP A 24 -6.92 1.86 30.37
N ARG A 25 -7.01 3.16 30.67
CA ARG A 25 -7.24 3.69 32.01
C ARG A 25 -8.72 3.96 32.30
N THR A 26 -9.42 4.62 31.39
CA THR A 26 -10.80 5.08 31.61
C THR A 26 -11.84 4.09 31.12
N GLY A 27 -11.48 3.23 30.16
CA GLY A 27 -12.43 2.38 29.46
C GLY A 27 -13.36 3.13 28.50
N ALA A 28 -13.14 4.43 28.32
CA ALA A 28 -13.90 5.24 27.38
C ALA A 28 -13.54 4.88 25.94
N THR A 29 -14.52 4.97 25.03
CA THR A 29 -14.27 4.82 23.59
C THR A 29 -13.34 5.91 23.11
N VAL A 30 -12.24 5.49 22.46
CA VAL A 30 -11.22 6.41 21.94
C VAL A 30 -11.74 7.11 20.69
N GLU A 31 -11.51 8.42 20.64
CA GLU A 31 -11.81 9.24 19.47
C GLU A 31 -10.53 9.51 18.67
N LYS A 32 -10.66 9.58 17.35
CA LYS A 32 -9.58 10.10 16.49
C LYS A 32 -9.74 11.62 16.40
N ARG A 33 -8.74 12.35 16.91
CA ARG A 33 -8.71 13.82 16.86
C ARG A 33 -7.48 14.34 16.19
N GLU A 34 -7.64 15.40 15.40
CA GLU A 34 -6.51 16.16 14.91
C GLU A 34 -6.12 17.21 15.96
N ILE A 35 -4.90 17.08 16.48
CA ILE A 35 -4.37 17.98 17.51
C ILE A 35 -3.11 18.65 16.96
N PRO A 36 -3.02 20.00 17.03
CA PRO A 36 -1.80 20.72 16.73
C PRO A 36 -0.71 20.36 17.73
N GLY A 37 0.51 20.16 17.24
CA GLY A 37 1.64 19.78 18.08
C GLY A 37 2.97 20.01 17.37
N TYR A 38 4.06 19.77 18.09
CA TYR A 38 5.41 19.80 17.53
C TYR A 38 5.79 18.39 17.09
N TYR A 39 6.26 18.27 15.85
CA TYR A 39 6.70 17.01 15.26
C TYR A 39 8.14 17.14 14.79
N LEU A 40 8.97 16.19 15.21
CA LEU A 40 10.34 16.07 14.71
C LEU A 40 10.34 15.25 13.43
N LYS A 41 10.97 15.77 12.37
CA LYS A 41 11.14 15.07 11.10
C LYS A 41 12.26 14.03 11.20
N ILE A 42 12.10 13.04 12.05
CA ILE A 42 13.12 12.01 12.29
C ILE A 42 13.44 11.19 11.05
N THR A 43 12.50 11.06 10.12
CA THR A 43 12.67 10.35 8.85
C THR A 43 13.68 11.04 7.91
N ASP A 44 13.92 12.34 8.06
CA ASP A 44 14.93 13.06 7.28
C ASP A 44 16.36 12.55 7.59
N TYR A 45 16.54 11.92 8.75
CA TYR A 45 17.82 11.34 9.19
C TYR A 45 17.92 9.82 8.89
N ALA A 46 16.91 9.21 8.30
CA ALA A 46 16.88 7.76 8.12
C ALA A 46 18.07 7.21 7.33
N GLN A 47 18.47 7.89 6.26
CA GLN A 47 19.64 7.48 5.45
C GLN A 47 20.96 7.63 6.21
N GLU A 48 21.13 8.71 6.97
CA GLU A 48 22.31 8.94 7.81
C GLU A 48 22.40 7.89 8.93
N LEU A 49 21.29 7.63 9.61
CA LEU A 49 21.20 6.61 10.66
C LEU A 49 21.52 5.21 10.12
N LEU A 50 21.01 4.87 8.94
CA LEU A 50 21.31 3.60 8.29
C LEU A 50 22.81 3.46 8.00
N GLY A 51 23.45 4.50 7.43
CA GLY A 51 24.88 4.50 7.19
C GLY A 51 25.70 4.29 8.47
N HIS A 52 25.34 4.98 9.54
CA HIS A 52 26.02 4.78 10.85
C HIS A 52 25.79 3.38 11.43
N VAL A 53 24.61 2.80 11.27
CA VAL A 53 24.34 1.43 11.73
C VAL A 53 25.19 0.43 10.96
N GLN A 54 25.33 0.60 9.64
CA GLN A 54 26.10 -0.30 8.79
C GLN A 54 27.61 -0.19 9.04
N ASP A 55 28.17 1.02 9.03
CA ASP A 55 29.61 1.26 9.00
C ASP A 55 30.16 2.03 10.21
N GLY A 56 29.32 2.72 10.97
CA GLY A 56 29.72 3.74 11.93
C GLY A 56 29.74 3.33 13.41
N LEU A 57 29.30 2.13 13.79
CA LEU A 57 29.13 1.71 15.17
C LEU A 57 29.97 0.46 15.50
N PRO A 58 31.31 0.54 15.53
CA PRO A 58 32.18 -0.64 15.69
C PRO A 58 32.05 -1.32 17.06
N GLY A 59 31.55 -0.61 18.08
CA GLY A 59 31.32 -1.18 19.42
C GLY A 59 29.96 -1.85 19.62
N TRP A 60 29.09 -1.82 18.60
CA TRP A 60 27.77 -2.44 18.70
C TRP A 60 27.78 -3.90 18.25
N PRO A 61 27.07 -4.80 18.96
CA PRO A 61 26.89 -6.18 18.51
C PRO A 61 26.19 -6.26 17.16
N GLU A 62 26.66 -7.12 16.26
CA GLU A 62 26.10 -7.30 14.92
C GLU A 62 24.60 -7.58 14.93
N ARG A 63 24.10 -8.36 15.89
CA ARG A 63 22.67 -8.63 16.05
C ARG A 63 21.85 -7.36 16.30
N VAL A 64 22.41 -6.41 17.06
CA VAL A 64 21.75 -5.14 17.36
C VAL A 64 21.74 -4.25 16.14
N LYS A 65 22.86 -4.17 15.39
CA LYS A 65 22.93 -3.45 14.12
C LYS A 65 21.90 -3.98 13.13
N LEU A 66 21.82 -5.30 12.94
CA LEU A 66 20.83 -5.92 12.05
C LEU A 66 19.38 -5.60 12.47
N MET A 67 19.08 -5.62 13.78
CA MET A 67 17.76 -5.21 14.26
C MET A 67 17.44 -3.75 13.95
N GLN A 68 18.40 -2.84 14.09
CA GLN A 68 18.22 -1.42 13.77
C GLN A 68 18.09 -1.19 12.26
N GLU A 69 18.89 -1.87 11.46
CA GLU A 69 18.79 -1.83 9.99
C GLU A 69 17.40 -2.27 9.51
N ASN A 70 16.91 -3.41 10.03
CA ASN A 70 15.57 -3.91 9.72
C ASN A 70 14.47 -2.96 10.21
N TRP A 71 14.68 -2.28 11.35
CA TRP A 71 13.75 -1.29 11.87
C TRP A 71 13.68 -0.03 11.00
N ILE A 72 14.83 0.46 10.51
CA ILE A 72 14.88 1.57 9.55
C ILE A 72 14.21 1.17 8.23
N GLY A 73 14.43 -0.07 7.79
CA GLY A 73 13.67 -0.73 6.73
C GLY A 73 13.77 -0.03 5.39
N LYS A 74 15.01 0.32 4.94
CA LYS A 74 15.18 0.91 3.60
C LYS A 74 14.58 -0.01 2.54
N SER A 75 13.62 0.49 1.77
CA SER A 75 13.06 -0.18 0.60
C SER A 75 13.33 0.63 -0.66
N GLU A 76 13.65 -0.06 -1.74
CA GLU A 76 13.82 0.53 -3.06
C GLU A 76 12.67 0.07 -3.97
N GLY A 77 12.10 1.00 -4.71
CA GLY A 77 10.96 0.71 -5.56
C GLY A 77 10.68 1.85 -6.53
N VAL A 78 9.58 1.74 -7.24
CA VAL A 78 9.12 2.74 -8.21
C VAL A 78 7.82 3.36 -7.71
N ARG A 79 7.79 4.70 -7.65
CA ARG A 79 6.59 5.48 -7.47
C ARG A 79 6.08 5.91 -8.84
N PHE A 80 4.80 5.63 -9.12
CA PHE A 80 4.21 6.00 -10.41
C PHE A 80 2.70 6.26 -10.28
N ALA A 81 2.10 6.84 -11.33
CA ALA A 81 0.70 7.22 -11.33
C ALA A 81 -0.15 6.37 -12.28
N PHE A 82 -1.31 5.95 -11.81
CA PHE A 82 -2.48 5.65 -12.63
C PHE A 82 -3.20 6.97 -12.92
N THR A 83 -3.67 7.16 -14.15
CA THR A 83 -4.38 8.39 -14.53
C THR A 83 -5.90 8.22 -14.46
N HIS A 84 -6.64 9.31 -14.27
CA HIS A 84 -8.09 9.34 -14.27
C HIS A 84 -8.62 10.74 -14.62
N ASP A 85 -9.91 10.82 -14.93
CA ASP A 85 -10.64 12.06 -15.23
C ASP A 85 -11.70 12.40 -14.16
N ILE A 86 -11.58 11.80 -12.97
CA ILE A 86 -12.52 11.98 -11.86
C ILE A 86 -12.41 13.40 -11.33
N GLN A 87 -13.55 14.11 -11.30
CA GLN A 87 -13.66 15.49 -10.88
C GLN A 87 -14.44 15.61 -9.57
N ASP A 88 -14.10 16.60 -8.79
CA ASP A 88 -14.87 16.98 -7.60
C ASP A 88 -16.17 17.75 -7.98
N SER A 89 -16.92 18.20 -6.99
CA SER A 89 -18.15 18.96 -7.17
C SER A 89 -17.96 20.35 -7.84
N GLN A 90 -16.71 20.82 -7.95
CA GLN A 90 -16.34 22.07 -8.60
C GLN A 90 -15.81 21.87 -10.02
N GLY A 91 -15.76 20.63 -10.49
CA GLY A 91 -15.21 20.26 -11.78
C GLY A 91 -13.69 20.24 -11.84
N GLN A 92 -13.00 20.22 -10.69
CA GLN A 92 -11.55 20.10 -10.64
C GLN A 92 -11.14 18.63 -10.54
N LEU A 93 -10.08 18.25 -11.26
CA LEU A 93 -9.52 16.90 -11.18
C LEU A 93 -9.00 16.61 -9.76
N ILE A 94 -9.43 15.51 -9.17
CA ILE A 94 -8.92 15.06 -7.88
C ILE A 94 -7.48 14.60 -8.08
N GLY A 95 -6.53 15.10 -7.26
CA GLY A 95 -5.12 14.73 -7.36
C GLY A 95 -4.50 15.01 -8.73
N ASP A 96 -4.93 16.08 -9.41
CA ASP A 96 -4.50 16.43 -10.77
C ASP A 96 -4.70 15.29 -11.81
N GLY A 97 -5.71 14.43 -11.59
CA GLY A 97 -6.01 13.28 -12.44
C GLY A 97 -5.01 12.14 -12.28
N ARG A 98 -4.30 12.08 -11.16
CA ARG A 98 -3.26 11.08 -10.87
C ARG A 98 -3.48 10.42 -9.52
N MET A 99 -3.52 9.09 -9.52
CA MET A 99 -3.47 8.27 -8.32
C MET A 99 -2.08 7.62 -8.25
N TYR A 100 -1.25 8.10 -7.34
CA TYR A 100 0.11 7.58 -7.17
C TYR A 100 0.12 6.32 -6.32
N VAL A 101 0.99 5.38 -6.72
CA VAL A 101 1.31 4.17 -5.97
C VAL A 101 2.82 4.02 -5.84
N PHE A 102 3.26 3.37 -4.77
CA PHE A 102 4.65 2.93 -4.61
C PHE A 102 4.68 1.40 -4.58
N THR A 103 5.61 0.81 -5.31
CA THR A 103 5.80 -0.64 -5.29
C THR A 103 7.28 -1.02 -5.33
N THR A 104 7.62 -2.09 -4.61
CA THR A 104 8.92 -2.77 -4.72
C THR A 104 8.90 -3.86 -5.79
N ARG A 105 7.75 -4.06 -6.47
CA ARG A 105 7.54 -5.08 -7.50
C ARG A 105 7.04 -4.48 -8.82
N PRO A 106 7.74 -3.47 -9.39
CA PRO A 106 7.31 -2.90 -10.68
C PRO A 106 7.38 -3.91 -11.83
N ASP A 107 8.19 -4.97 -11.70
CA ASP A 107 8.24 -6.12 -12.62
C ASP A 107 6.88 -6.80 -12.82
N THR A 108 5.97 -6.69 -11.86
CA THR A 108 4.64 -7.32 -11.91
C THR A 108 3.51 -6.39 -12.36
N ILE A 109 3.82 -5.16 -12.78
CA ILE A 109 2.82 -4.13 -13.12
C ILE A 109 1.79 -4.59 -14.15
N MET A 110 2.19 -5.42 -15.11
CA MET A 110 1.29 -5.92 -16.16
C MET A 110 0.23 -6.89 -15.62
N GLY A 111 0.45 -7.47 -14.43
CA GLY A 111 -0.47 -8.34 -13.72
C GLY A 111 -1.46 -7.62 -12.79
N VAL A 112 -1.47 -6.28 -12.77
CA VAL A 112 -2.40 -5.50 -11.95
C VAL A 112 -3.83 -5.78 -12.39
N THR A 113 -4.71 -6.11 -11.45
CA THR A 113 -6.13 -6.37 -11.72
C THR A 113 -7.07 -5.47 -10.93
N PHE A 114 -6.61 -4.86 -9.85
CA PHE A 114 -7.31 -3.82 -9.10
C PHE A 114 -6.31 -2.86 -8.47
N CYS A 115 -6.82 -1.74 -7.97
CA CYS A 115 -6.08 -0.86 -7.07
C CYS A 115 -6.84 -0.77 -5.74
N ALA A 116 -6.12 -0.72 -4.62
CA ALA A 116 -6.73 -0.47 -3.33
C ALA A 116 -6.20 0.85 -2.74
N ILE A 117 -7.11 1.63 -2.15
CA ILE A 117 -6.81 2.92 -1.54
C ILE A 117 -7.18 2.95 -0.06
N ALA A 118 -6.50 3.82 0.68
CA ALA A 118 -6.79 4.06 2.08
C ALA A 118 -8.19 4.67 2.27
N PRO A 119 -8.85 4.45 3.41
CA PRO A 119 -10.14 5.07 3.73
C PRO A 119 -10.13 6.61 3.69
N GLU A 120 -8.97 7.22 3.96
CA GLU A 120 -8.77 8.68 3.96
C GLU A 120 -8.36 9.24 2.59
N HIS A 121 -8.11 8.38 1.61
CA HIS A 121 -7.67 8.82 0.28
C HIS A 121 -8.74 9.72 -0.39
N PRO A 122 -8.36 10.81 -1.09
CA PRO A 122 -9.31 11.74 -1.71
C PRO A 122 -10.35 11.08 -2.62
N LEU A 123 -9.96 10.06 -3.39
CA LEU A 123 -10.90 9.29 -4.23
C LEU A 123 -11.90 8.47 -3.39
N ALA A 124 -11.50 7.95 -2.23
CA ALA A 124 -12.40 7.23 -1.32
C ALA A 124 -13.43 8.19 -0.71
N VAL A 125 -12.98 9.35 -0.24
CA VAL A 125 -13.85 10.40 0.30
C VAL A 125 -14.84 10.90 -0.75
N HIS A 126 -14.39 11.10 -1.99
CA HIS A 126 -15.25 11.49 -3.11
C HIS A 126 -16.33 10.43 -3.40
N ALA A 127 -15.93 9.16 -3.56
CA ALA A 127 -16.88 8.07 -3.84
C ALA A 127 -17.91 7.88 -2.73
N ALA A 128 -17.53 8.09 -1.47
CA ALA A 128 -18.41 7.95 -0.32
C ALA A 128 -19.54 8.98 -0.28
N GLN A 129 -19.40 10.15 -0.93
CA GLN A 129 -20.43 11.18 -0.98
C GLN A 129 -21.75 10.69 -1.60
N SER A 130 -21.65 9.77 -2.55
CA SER A 130 -22.82 9.20 -3.25
C SER A 130 -23.12 7.75 -2.85
N ASN A 131 -22.35 7.14 -1.95
CA ASN A 131 -22.45 5.74 -1.57
C ASN A 131 -22.43 5.57 -0.05
N LEU A 132 -23.62 5.49 0.56
CA LEU A 132 -23.78 5.37 2.01
C LEU A 132 -23.14 4.09 2.59
N LYS A 133 -23.13 2.98 1.83
CA LYS A 133 -22.48 1.74 2.27
C LYS A 133 -20.97 1.91 2.33
N LEU A 134 -20.39 2.56 1.32
CA LEU A 134 -18.97 2.85 1.29
C LEU A 134 -18.58 3.84 2.41
N ALA A 135 -19.41 4.86 2.65
CA ALA A 135 -19.20 5.79 3.76
C ALA A 135 -19.18 5.07 5.12
N ALA A 136 -20.11 4.15 5.36
CA ALA A 136 -20.16 3.34 6.58
C ALA A 136 -18.90 2.45 6.71
N PHE A 137 -18.47 1.79 5.62
CA PHE A 137 -17.27 0.97 5.61
C PHE A 137 -16.00 1.80 5.91
N ILE A 138 -15.89 2.99 5.34
CA ILE A 138 -14.78 3.92 5.63
C ILE A 138 -14.72 4.28 7.12
N GLU A 139 -15.85 4.59 7.74
CA GLU A 139 -15.90 4.90 9.17
C GLU A 139 -15.56 3.67 10.03
N GLU A 140 -15.98 2.49 9.65
CA GLU A 140 -15.57 1.23 10.30
C GLU A 140 -14.05 1.01 10.21
N CYS A 141 -13.45 1.25 9.03
CA CYS A 141 -12.00 1.16 8.86
C CYS A 141 -11.24 2.14 9.75
N LYS A 142 -11.71 3.38 9.85
CA LYS A 142 -11.10 4.43 10.69
C LYS A 142 -11.22 4.13 12.18
N ALA A 143 -12.29 3.48 12.62
CA ALA A 143 -12.48 3.07 14.00
C ALA A 143 -11.56 1.90 14.41
N GLY A 144 -11.03 1.15 13.46
CA GLY A 144 -10.10 0.05 13.70
C GLY A 144 -8.70 0.51 14.10
N GLY A 145 -7.87 -0.43 14.60
CA GLY A 145 -6.46 -0.19 14.86
C GLY A 145 -5.71 0.22 13.59
N THR A 146 -4.76 1.13 13.74
CA THR A 146 -3.99 1.74 12.64
C THR A 146 -2.52 1.36 12.65
N THR A 147 -2.09 0.44 13.51
CA THR A 147 -0.71 -0.04 13.51
C THR A 147 -0.49 -1.07 12.41
N GLU A 148 0.68 -1.04 11.79
CA GLU A 148 1.06 -2.00 10.76
C GLU A 148 0.99 -3.45 11.29
N ALA A 149 1.34 -3.68 12.56
CA ALA A 149 1.26 -4.97 13.21
C ALA A 149 -0.18 -5.49 13.38
N GLU A 150 -1.13 -4.61 13.73
CA GLU A 150 -2.56 -4.97 13.82
C GLU A 150 -3.15 -5.25 12.45
N LEU A 151 -2.76 -4.48 11.44
CA LEU A 151 -3.21 -4.68 10.06
C LEU A 151 -2.64 -5.95 9.43
N ALA A 152 -1.45 -6.40 9.84
CA ALA A 152 -0.82 -7.61 9.33
C ALA A 152 -1.61 -8.88 9.68
N VAL A 153 -2.27 -8.91 10.86
CA VAL A 153 -3.04 -10.08 11.35
C VAL A 153 -4.54 -9.98 11.09
N LYS A 154 -5.05 -8.79 10.69
CA LYS A 154 -6.46 -8.58 10.39
C LYS A 154 -6.84 -9.17 9.03
N GLU A 155 -8.05 -9.73 8.96
CA GLU A 155 -8.63 -10.11 7.67
C GLU A 155 -8.74 -8.88 6.75
N LYS A 156 -8.27 -9.04 5.51
CA LYS A 156 -8.34 -7.99 4.51
C LYS A 156 -9.74 -7.88 3.96
N LEU A 157 -10.33 -6.74 4.21
CA LEU A 157 -11.66 -6.37 3.72
C LEU A 157 -11.53 -5.20 2.74
N GLY A 158 -12.39 -5.19 1.76
CA GLY A 158 -12.48 -4.09 0.81
C GLY A 158 -13.90 -3.85 0.34
N MET A 159 -14.11 -2.63 -0.18
CA MET A 159 -15.37 -2.23 -0.78
C MET A 159 -15.13 -1.47 -2.09
N PRO A 160 -15.86 -1.76 -3.18
CA PRO A 160 -15.71 -1.06 -4.44
C PRO A 160 -16.11 0.40 -4.29
N THR A 161 -15.33 1.29 -4.89
CA THR A 161 -15.66 2.72 -4.98
C THR A 161 -16.61 3.04 -6.13
N GLY A 162 -16.68 2.17 -7.14
CA GLY A 162 -17.33 2.45 -8.42
C GLY A 162 -16.47 3.31 -9.36
N LEU A 163 -15.26 3.71 -8.93
CA LEU A 163 -14.31 4.47 -9.72
C LEU A 163 -13.32 3.56 -10.43
N GLN A 164 -12.78 4.04 -11.54
CA GLN A 164 -11.75 3.37 -12.32
C GLN A 164 -10.60 4.33 -12.61
N VAL A 165 -9.40 3.77 -12.72
CA VAL A 165 -8.19 4.48 -13.13
C VAL A 165 -7.58 3.79 -14.35
N THR A 166 -6.80 4.53 -15.13
CA THR A 166 -6.16 4.01 -16.34
C THR A 166 -4.78 3.46 -16.00
N HIS A 167 -4.54 2.22 -16.37
CA HIS A 167 -3.24 1.56 -16.21
C HIS A 167 -2.18 2.27 -17.07
N PRO A 168 -1.03 2.69 -16.49
CA PRO A 168 -0.09 3.60 -17.15
C PRO A 168 0.57 3.03 -18.41
N LEU A 169 0.74 1.72 -18.50
CA LEU A 169 1.43 1.08 -19.63
C LEU A 169 0.46 0.49 -20.66
N THR A 170 -0.67 -0.09 -20.23
CA THR A 170 -1.61 -0.77 -21.13
C THR A 170 -2.79 0.09 -21.56
N GLY A 171 -3.10 1.16 -20.82
CA GLY A 171 -4.28 2.01 -21.08
C GLY A 171 -5.61 1.37 -20.67
N ARG A 172 -5.62 0.15 -20.13
CA ARG A 172 -6.86 -0.49 -19.66
C ARG A 172 -7.37 0.16 -18.38
N LEU A 173 -8.67 0.11 -18.16
CA LEU A 173 -9.29 0.55 -16.92
C LEU A 173 -9.09 -0.48 -15.81
N VAL A 174 -8.83 0.00 -14.61
CA VAL A 174 -8.58 -0.78 -13.39
C VAL A 174 -9.52 -0.28 -12.30
N ASP A 175 -10.26 -1.18 -11.67
CA ASP A 175 -11.18 -0.83 -10.60
C ASP A 175 -10.44 -0.38 -9.34
N VAL A 176 -10.99 0.65 -8.69
CA VAL A 176 -10.48 1.18 -7.42
C VAL A 176 -11.38 0.74 -6.26
N TRP A 177 -10.76 0.15 -5.24
CA TRP A 177 -11.43 -0.31 -4.03
C TRP A 177 -10.87 0.41 -2.81
N VAL A 178 -11.69 0.61 -1.78
CA VAL A 178 -11.18 0.99 -0.45
C VAL A 178 -10.79 -0.29 0.28
N GLY A 179 -9.55 -0.34 0.79
CA GLY A 179 -9.05 -1.47 1.57
C GLY A 179 -8.78 -1.09 3.03
N ASN A 180 -9.24 -1.91 3.98
CA ASN A 180 -8.97 -1.70 5.42
C ASN A 180 -7.51 -1.90 5.82
N TYR A 181 -6.66 -2.31 4.89
CA TYR A 181 -5.24 -2.63 5.07
C TYR A 181 -4.30 -1.64 4.38
N VAL A 182 -4.84 -0.64 3.69
CA VAL A 182 -4.04 0.41 3.05
C VAL A 182 -3.93 1.60 3.98
N LEU A 183 -2.69 2.01 4.25
CA LEU A 183 -2.40 3.15 5.13
C LEU A 183 -2.14 4.41 4.31
N MET A 184 -2.77 5.53 4.68
CA MET A 184 -2.54 6.82 4.03
C MET A 184 -1.10 7.31 4.20
N GLY A 185 -0.43 6.94 5.28
CA GLY A 185 0.96 7.31 5.56
C GLY A 185 2.01 6.46 4.84
N TYR A 186 1.62 5.40 4.11
CA TYR A 186 2.53 4.57 3.33
C TYR A 186 2.31 4.80 1.83
N GLY A 187 3.40 5.13 1.14
CA GLY A 187 3.29 5.58 -0.25
C GLY A 187 2.41 6.83 -0.32
N ASP A 188 1.47 6.82 -1.22
CA ASP A 188 0.48 7.90 -1.40
C ASP A 188 -0.94 7.46 -0.95
N GLY A 189 -1.03 6.48 -0.05
CA GLY A 189 -2.30 5.92 0.40
C GLY A 189 -3.01 5.06 -0.66
N ALA A 190 -2.27 4.56 -1.64
CA ALA A 190 -2.78 3.68 -2.69
C ALA A 190 -1.77 2.58 -3.03
N VAL A 191 -2.25 1.41 -3.38
CA VAL A 191 -1.45 0.27 -3.80
C VAL A 191 -2.04 -0.36 -5.06
N MET A 192 -1.17 -0.90 -5.91
CA MET A 192 -1.60 -1.77 -7.02
C MET A 192 -1.80 -3.19 -6.49
N GLY A 193 -2.88 -3.86 -6.88
CA GLY A 193 -3.16 -5.26 -6.58
C GLY A 193 -2.67 -6.18 -7.68
N VAL A 194 -1.77 -7.10 -7.33
CA VAL A 194 -1.20 -8.09 -8.25
C VAL A 194 -1.41 -9.50 -7.70
N PRO A 195 -2.62 -10.07 -7.83
CA PRO A 195 -2.99 -11.34 -7.20
C PRO A 195 -2.07 -12.51 -7.55
N ALA A 196 -1.47 -12.51 -8.73
CA ALA A 196 -0.61 -13.62 -9.14
C ALA A 196 0.73 -13.67 -8.40
N HIS A 197 1.20 -12.55 -7.81
CA HIS A 197 2.56 -12.42 -7.29
C HIS A 197 2.66 -11.81 -5.89
N ASP A 198 1.52 -11.59 -5.22
CA ASP A 198 1.42 -11.21 -3.81
C ASP A 198 0.36 -12.08 -3.12
N GLU A 199 0.74 -12.79 -2.06
CA GLU A 199 -0.13 -13.73 -1.32
C GLU A 199 -1.39 -13.04 -0.79
N ARG A 200 -1.23 -11.81 -0.32
CA ARG A 200 -2.34 -11.04 0.27
C ARG A 200 -3.32 -10.59 -0.80
N ASP A 201 -2.83 -10.19 -1.97
CA ASP A 201 -3.64 -9.83 -3.12
C ASP A 201 -4.30 -11.08 -3.72
N PHE A 202 -3.63 -12.23 -3.69
CA PHE A 202 -4.20 -13.51 -4.11
C PHE A 202 -5.42 -13.88 -3.26
N ALA A 203 -5.28 -13.83 -1.93
CA ALA A 203 -6.39 -14.10 -1.01
C ALA A 203 -7.56 -13.10 -1.20
N PHE A 204 -7.23 -11.82 -1.40
CA PHE A 204 -8.22 -10.77 -1.67
C PHE A 204 -8.94 -11.02 -3.01
N ALA A 205 -8.20 -11.36 -4.05
CA ALA A 205 -8.77 -11.66 -5.37
C ALA A 205 -9.69 -12.89 -5.34
N LYS A 206 -9.32 -13.94 -4.61
CA LYS A 206 -10.19 -15.11 -4.42
C LYS A 206 -11.47 -14.75 -3.69
N LYS A 207 -11.40 -13.90 -2.67
CA LYS A 207 -12.55 -13.46 -1.87
C LYS A 207 -13.53 -12.61 -2.68
N TYR A 208 -13.01 -11.69 -3.49
CA TYR A 208 -13.82 -10.71 -4.24
C TYR A 208 -13.94 -11.02 -5.73
N ASN A 209 -13.42 -12.19 -6.15
CA ASN A 209 -13.54 -12.70 -7.50
C ASN A 209 -12.87 -11.83 -8.57
N PHE A 210 -11.69 -11.27 -8.25
CA PHE A 210 -10.85 -10.59 -9.24
C PHE A 210 -10.14 -11.60 -10.14
N PRO A 211 -9.86 -11.24 -11.39
CA PRO A 211 -8.99 -12.04 -12.25
C PRO A 211 -7.57 -12.12 -11.69
N ILE A 212 -6.89 -13.23 -11.96
CA ILE A 212 -5.50 -13.46 -11.59
C ILE A 212 -4.70 -13.64 -12.87
N HIS A 213 -3.75 -12.74 -13.12
CA HIS A 213 -2.90 -12.73 -14.32
C HIS A 213 -1.46 -12.96 -13.90
N ASP A 214 -0.93 -14.15 -14.22
CA ASP A 214 0.46 -14.49 -13.99
C ASP A 214 1.37 -13.79 -15.02
N VAL A 215 2.30 -13.02 -14.51
CA VAL A 215 3.24 -12.22 -15.31
C VAL A 215 4.70 -12.47 -14.94
N VAL A 216 4.95 -13.38 -14.01
CA VAL A 216 6.27 -13.88 -13.66
C VAL A 216 6.21 -15.40 -13.62
N HIS A 217 7.18 -16.05 -14.26
CA HIS A 217 7.31 -17.49 -14.32
C HIS A 217 8.68 -17.92 -13.77
N VAL A 218 8.73 -19.10 -13.16
CA VAL A 218 9.97 -19.76 -12.75
C VAL A 218 10.11 -21.05 -13.56
N ASP A 219 11.24 -21.23 -14.23
CA ASP A 219 11.48 -22.38 -15.10
C ASP A 219 11.27 -23.71 -14.38
N GLY A 220 10.60 -24.65 -15.06
CA GLY A 220 10.24 -25.96 -14.53
C GLY A 220 9.05 -25.96 -13.54
N LEU A 221 8.40 -24.81 -13.25
CA LEU A 221 7.23 -24.73 -12.39
C LEU A 221 6.00 -24.27 -13.20
N THR A 222 4.83 -24.79 -12.83
CA THR A 222 3.56 -24.41 -13.47
C THR A 222 2.70 -23.63 -12.49
N TYR A 223 2.21 -22.46 -12.91
CA TYR A 223 1.32 -21.64 -12.13
C TYR A 223 -0.06 -22.31 -12.00
N ASP A 224 -0.60 -22.36 -10.78
CA ASP A 224 -1.96 -22.84 -10.48
C ASP A 224 -2.75 -21.74 -9.77
N HIS A 225 -3.84 -21.30 -10.37
CA HIS A 225 -4.72 -20.27 -9.81
C HIS A 225 -5.59 -20.78 -8.64
N ALA A 226 -5.54 -22.07 -8.30
CA ALA A 226 -6.37 -22.64 -7.24
C ALA A 226 -5.85 -22.28 -5.84
N GLN A 227 -4.52 -22.36 -5.65
CA GLN A 227 -3.87 -22.17 -4.36
C GLN A 227 -2.59 -21.37 -4.50
N TRP A 228 -2.28 -20.54 -3.49
CA TRP A 228 -1.02 -19.82 -3.40
C TRP A 228 0.16 -20.79 -3.22
N GLN A 229 1.27 -20.47 -3.86
CA GLN A 229 2.55 -21.13 -3.66
C GLN A 229 3.66 -20.07 -3.48
N ASP A 230 4.59 -20.30 -2.56
CA ASP A 230 5.62 -19.32 -2.17
C ASP A 230 6.47 -18.81 -3.33
N TRP A 231 6.71 -19.68 -4.33
CA TRP A 231 7.50 -19.30 -5.50
C TRP A 231 6.82 -18.26 -6.41
N TYR A 232 5.50 -18.02 -6.27
CA TYR A 232 4.82 -16.97 -7.05
C TYR A 232 5.38 -15.57 -6.75
N GLY A 233 5.94 -15.38 -5.54
CA GLY A 233 6.63 -14.16 -5.14
C GLY A 233 8.13 -14.11 -5.42
N ASP A 234 8.72 -15.16 -6.04
CA ASP A 234 10.18 -15.29 -6.19
C ASP A 234 10.77 -14.25 -7.16
N LYS A 235 11.57 -13.34 -6.60
CA LYS A 235 12.27 -12.29 -7.36
C LYS A 235 13.59 -12.79 -7.99
N GLN A 236 14.17 -13.86 -7.46
CA GLN A 236 15.52 -14.30 -7.85
C GLN A 236 15.49 -15.16 -9.11
N ARG A 237 14.52 -16.08 -9.19
CA ARG A 237 14.38 -17.02 -10.29
C ARG A 237 13.34 -16.60 -11.31
N GLY A 238 12.49 -15.62 -10.93
CA GLY A 238 11.39 -15.18 -11.76
C GLY A 238 11.84 -14.49 -13.05
N ILE A 239 11.21 -14.86 -14.16
CA ILE A 239 11.32 -14.21 -15.47
C ILE A 239 9.94 -13.69 -15.86
N THR A 240 9.86 -12.47 -16.34
CA THR A 240 8.60 -11.86 -16.76
C THR A 240 8.03 -12.57 -18.00
N VAL A 241 6.71 -12.81 -17.94
CA VAL A 241 5.92 -13.41 -19.04
C VAL A 241 4.63 -12.60 -19.19
N ASN A 242 3.89 -12.79 -20.28
CA ASN A 242 2.59 -12.13 -20.51
C ASN A 242 2.64 -10.59 -20.30
N SER A 243 3.79 -9.99 -20.48
CA SER A 243 4.10 -8.60 -20.16
C SER A 243 4.51 -7.77 -21.38
N ASP A 244 4.06 -8.17 -22.57
CA ASP A 244 4.35 -7.53 -23.84
C ASP A 244 5.87 -7.29 -24.01
N VAL A 245 6.31 -6.07 -24.26
CA VAL A 245 7.74 -5.72 -24.46
C VAL A 245 8.61 -5.95 -23.21
N PHE A 246 8.01 -6.18 -22.06
CA PHE A 246 8.70 -6.47 -20.80
C PHE A 246 8.81 -7.98 -20.52
N SER A 247 8.38 -8.85 -21.44
CA SER A 247 8.51 -10.31 -21.28
C SER A 247 9.95 -10.78 -21.51
N GLY A 248 10.36 -11.83 -20.78
CA GLY A 248 11.70 -12.43 -20.89
C GLY A 248 12.78 -11.75 -20.05
N LEU A 249 12.45 -10.79 -19.21
CA LEU A 249 13.38 -10.06 -18.36
C LEU A 249 13.46 -10.68 -16.96
N ASN A 250 14.64 -10.68 -16.38
CA ASN A 250 14.80 -10.96 -14.95
C ASN A 250 14.28 -9.76 -14.11
N TYR A 251 14.18 -9.95 -12.79
CA TYR A 251 13.64 -8.94 -11.89
C TYR A 251 14.30 -7.56 -12.07
N LYS A 252 15.63 -7.47 -12.06
CA LYS A 252 16.34 -6.19 -12.16
C LYS A 252 16.13 -5.52 -13.52
N GLU A 253 16.24 -6.27 -14.59
CA GLU A 253 16.01 -5.78 -15.95
C GLU A 253 14.57 -5.27 -16.12
N ALA A 254 13.59 -6.01 -15.57
CA ALA A 254 12.18 -5.62 -15.63
C ALA A 254 11.91 -4.33 -14.82
N VAL A 255 12.49 -4.20 -13.62
CA VAL A 255 12.40 -2.97 -12.80
C VAL A 255 12.92 -1.77 -13.58
N ASP A 256 14.12 -1.87 -14.15
CA ASP A 256 14.76 -0.79 -14.90
C ASP A 256 13.95 -0.43 -16.16
N ALA A 257 13.48 -1.42 -16.92
CA ALA A 257 12.69 -1.23 -18.13
C ALA A 257 11.33 -0.56 -17.85
N VAL A 258 10.62 -1.03 -16.82
CA VAL A 258 9.32 -0.48 -16.41
C VAL A 258 9.49 0.95 -15.88
N ALA A 259 10.47 1.19 -15.01
CA ALA A 259 10.76 2.54 -14.49
C ALA A 259 11.04 3.53 -15.62
N LYS A 260 11.87 3.14 -16.60
CA LYS A 260 12.16 3.95 -17.78
C LYS A 260 10.93 4.23 -18.63
N ALA A 261 10.07 3.23 -18.84
CA ALA A 261 8.84 3.40 -19.63
C ALA A 261 7.83 4.34 -18.92
N LEU A 262 7.71 4.25 -17.60
CA LEU A 262 6.86 5.14 -16.80
C LEU A 262 7.39 6.58 -16.81
N ALA A 263 8.70 6.77 -16.64
CA ALA A 263 9.34 8.07 -16.72
C ALA A 263 9.18 8.72 -18.10
N ALA A 264 9.30 7.94 -19.19
CA ALA A 264 9.10 8.44 -20.56
C ALA A 264 7.66 8.94 -20.82
N LYS A 265 6.68 8.44 -20.06
CA LYS A 265 5.28 8.92 -20.09
C LYS A 265 5.00 10.05 -19.08
N GLY A 266 6.00 10.48 -18.29
CA GLY A 266 5.81 11.46 -17.22
C GLY A 266 4.92 10.97 -16.08
N LEU A 267 4.89 9.66 -15.86
CA LEU A 267 4.05 8.99 -14.84
C LEU A 267 4.86 8.32 -13.74
N GLY A 268 6.19 8.34 -13.82
CA GLY A 268 7.11 7.78 -12.83
C GLY A 268 8.04 8.82 -12.22
#